data_d18fe80d05cfbc2632c1bcaa640383c8
#
_entry.id   d18fe80d05cfbc2632c1bcaa640383c8
#
_cell.length_a   1.000
_cell.length_b   1.000
_cell.length_c   1.000
_cell.angle_alpha   90.00
_cell.angle_beta   90.00
_cell.angle_gamma   90.00
#
_symmetry.space_group_name_H-M   'P 1'
#
loop_
_entity.id
_entity.type
_entity.pdbx_description
1 polymer ?
#
loop_
_entity_poly.entity_id
_entity_poly.type
_entity_poly.pdbx_seq_one_letter_code
_entity_poly.pdbx_strand_id
1 'polypeptide(L)'
;IFGVLMVQEVQTQFAEHKDAKIAYRVYGTGPKDLVVVPGIVSNVEYAHRLPGYDQFLEQVAAHFRVIVFDKRGNGLSQKLGDSAPTLEQRMDDIRFVMDAADSDKASILGISEGGSLSALFAAMYPERTERLILFGAFAHTPGLEKLNRYPGFIGRFVKQRAMNKAVKSVRKTWGDG
;
A
#
# COMPACT_ATOMS: atom_id res chain seq x y z
N ILE A 1 12.20 26.14 -21.88
CA ILE A 1 12.88 26.15 -20.56
C ILE A 1 12.00 25.30 -19.66
N PHE A 2 12.26 23.99 -19.60
CA PHE A 2 11.61 23.09 -18.64
C PHE A 2 12.27 23.34 -17.29
N GLY A 3 11.58 24.03 -16.39
CA GLY A 3 11.97 24.09 -15.00
C GLY A 3 11.89 22.67 -14.43
N VAL A 4 13.04 22.12 -14.08
CA VAL A 4 13.10 20.94 -13.20
C VAL A 4 12.48 21.40 -11.89
N LEU A 5 11.22 21.06 -11.64
CA LEU A 5 10.63 21.11 -10.32
C LEU A 5 11.50 20.20 -9.46
N MET A 6 12.35 20.82 -8.66
CA MET A 6 13.06 20.11 -7.61
C MET A 6 12.00 19.37 -6.80
N VAL A 7 11.96 18.04 -6.92
CA VAL A 7 11.16 17.19 -6.06
C VAL A 7 11.62 17.52 -4.64
N GLN A 8 10.83 18.29 -3.89
CA GLN A 8 11.08 18.45 -2.47
C GLN A 8 11.27 17.06 -1.91
N GLU A 9 12.36 16.85 -1.21
CA GLU A 9 12.67 15.54 -0.62
C GLU A 9 11.55 15.17 0.36
N VAL A 10 10.62 14.36 -0.13
CA VAL A 10 9.42 13.97 0.64
C VAL A 10 9.89 13.07 1.76
N GLN A 11 9.79 13.57 2.97
CA GLN A 11 10.21 12.83 4.15
C GLN A 11 9.22 11.71 4.49
N THR A 12 9.76 10.58 4.91
CA THR A 12 8.97 9.49 5.47
C THR A 12 8.50 9.86 6.87
N GLN A 13 7.20 9.77 7.08
CA GLN A 13 6.52 10.01 8.36
C GLN A 13 5.98 8.68 8.89
N PHE A 14 5.55 8.66 10.13
CA PHE A 14 5.02 7.47 10.77
C PHE A 14 3.70 7.77 11.47
N ALA A 15 2.66 7.01 11.12
CA ALA A 15 1.42 6.94 11.85
C ALA A 15 1.61 5.93 13.01
N GLU A 16 1.57 6.42 14.23
CA GLU A 16 1.75 5.60 15.43
C GLU A 16 0.40 5.40 16.12
N HIS A 17 0.02 4.16 16.30
CA HIS A 17 -1.15 3.77 17.05
C HIS A 17 -0.80 2.54 17.89
N LYS A 18 -1.24 2.49 19.15
CA LYS A 18 -0.97 1.48 20.20
C LYS A 18 0.01 0.33 19.86
N ASP A 19 -0.29 -0.41 18.80
CA ASP A 19 0.39 -1.64 18.36
C ASP A 19 0.76 -1.61 16.87
N ALA A 20 0.70 -0.45 16.23
CA ALA A 20 1.04 -0.27 14.82
C ALA A 20 1.88 0.99 14.62
N LYS A 21 2.97 0.86 13.86
CA LYS A 21 3.77 1.96 13.33
C LYS A 21 3.83 1.83 11.82
N ILE A 22 3.14 2.72 11.12
CA ILE A 22 2.92 2.66 9.68
C ILE A 22 3.68 3.80 9.02
N ALA A 23 4.65 3.47 8.16
CA ALA A 23 5.41 4.44 7.38
C ALA A 23 4.56 4.98 6.23
N TYR A 24 4.55 6.30 6.04
CA TYR A 24 3.84 6.94 4.94
C TYR A 24 4.58 8.17 4.41
N ARG A 25 4.22 8.60 3.22
CA ARG A 25 4.69 9.82 2.56
C ARG A 25 3.52 10.57 1.95
N VAL A 26 3.62 11.90 1.91
CA VAL A 26 2.61 12.77 1.32
C VAL A 26 3.23 13.55 0.17
N TYR A 27 2.64 13.44 -1.02
CA TYR A 27 3.07 14.14 -2.23
C TYR A 27 2.00 15.13 -2.67
N GLY A 28 2.44 16.30 -3.12
CA GLY A 28 1.54 17.35 -3.59
C GLY A 28 0.75 18.05 -2.49
N THR A 29 0.05 19.10 -2.88
CA THR A 29 -0.76 19.96 -2.00
C THR A 29 -2.16 20.20 -2.58
N GLY A 30 -2.63 19.30 -3.43
CA GLY A 30 -3.94 19.44 -4.06
C GLY A 30 -5.09 19.50 -3.05
N PRO A 31 -6.24 20.01 -3.44
CA PRO A 31 -7.36 20.29 -2.54
C PRO A 31 -8.10 19.02 -2.09
N LYS A 32 -7.77 17.87 -2.64
CA LYS A 32 -8.40 16.58 -2.36
C LYS A 32 -7.35 15.53 -2.05
N ASP A 33 -7.66 14.65 -1.13
CA ASP A 33 -6.79 13.56 -0.75
C ASP A 33 -7.02 12.32 -1.63
N LEU A 34 -5.90 11.68 -1.97
CA LEU A 34 -5.87 10.36 -2.58
C LEU A 34 -4.98 9.45 -1.75
N VAL A 35 -5.55 8.43 -1.14
CA VAL A 35 -4.79 7.39 -0.45
C VAL A 35 -4.53 6.23 -1.41
N VAL A 36 -3.26 5.90 -1.61
CA VAL A 36 -2.84 4.76 -2.41
C VAL A 36 -2.58 3.56 -1.51
N VAL A 37 -3.43 2.56 -1.60
CA VAL A 37 -3.30 1.31 -0.84
C VAL A 37 -2.51 0.31 -1.69
N PRO A 38 -1.28 -0.01 -1.29
CA PRO A 38 -0.38 -0.80 -2.12
C PRO A 38 -0.78 -2.27 -2.20
N GLY A 39 -0.24 -2.95 -3.20
CA GLY A 39 -0.34 -4.39 -3.36
C GLY A 39 0.41 -5.18 -2.28
N ILE A 40 0.82 -6.40 -2.64
CA ILE A 40 1.39 -7.36 -1.68
C ILE A 40 2.72 -6.89 -1.08
N VAL A 41 3.51 -6.13 -1.82
CA VAL A 41 4.80 -5.57 -1.42
C VAL A 41 4.79 -4.07 -1.63
N SER A 42 5.31 -3.34 -0.66
CA SER A 42 5.51 -1.90 -0.74
C SER A 42 6.79 -1.46 -0.04
N ASN A 43 7.32 -0.34 -0.47
CA ASN A 43 8.35 0.40 0.24
C ASN A 43 8.28 1.86 -0.22
N VAL A 44 7.83 2.73 0.68
CA VAL A 44 7.59 4.15 0.36
C VAL A 44 8.87 4.91 -0.02
N GLU A 45 10.05 4.44 0.39
CA GLU A 45 11.32 5.05 0.01
C GLU A 45 11.86 4.54 -1.33
N TYR A 46 11.54 3.31 -1.70
CA TYR A 46 12.01 2.74 -2.96
C TYR A 46 11.02 2.88 -4.11
N ALA A 47 9.74 3.07 -3.81
CA ALA A 47 8.69 3.13 -4.84
C ALA A 47 8.97 4.21 -5.90
N HIS A 48 9.46 5.38 -5.49
CA HIS A 48 9.81 6.47 -6.42
C HIS A 48 10.99 6.14 -7.35
N ARG A 49 11.77 5.08 -7.07
CA ARG A 49 12.86 4.62 -7.93
C ARG A 49 12.39 3.62 -9.00
N LEU A 50 11.13 3.18 -8.93
CA LEU A 50 10.56 2.32 -9.95
C LEU A 50 10.22 3.16 -11.18
N PRO A 51 10.76 2.81 -12.37
CA PRO A 51 10.47 3.53 -13.60
C PRO A 51 8.96 3.68 -13.84
N GLY A 52 8.51 4.90 -14.05
CA GLY A 52 7.11 5.24 -14.28
C GLY A 52 6.24 5.40 -13.02
N TYR A 53 6.67 4.93 -11.85
CA TYR A 53 5.92 5.15 -10.62
C TYR A 53 6.12 6.57 -10.08
N ASP A 54 7.32 7.10 -10.16
CA ASP A 54 7.64 8.50 -9.89
C ASP A 54 6.83 9.44 -10.78
N GLN A 55 6.80 9.19 -12.09
CA GLN A 55 5.99 9.95 -13.04
C GLN A 55 4.49 9.87 -12.71
N PHE A 56 4.00 8.69 -12.35
CA PHE A 56 2.62 8.53 -11.89
C PHE A 56 2.35 9.39 -10.66
N LEU A 57 3.22 9.34 -9.64
CA LEU A 57 3.06 10.14 -8.43
C LEU A 57 3.09 11.64 -8.73
N GLU A 58 4.02 12.11 -9.58
CA GLU A 58 4.11 13.51 -9.98
C GLU A 58 2.85 14.00 -10.68
N GLN A 59 2.35 13.23 -11.65
CA GLN A 59 1.14 13.58 -12.39
C GLN A 59 -0.09 13.63 -11.49
N VAL A 60 -0.23 12.69 -10.58
CA VAL A 60 -1.37 12.64 -9.66
C VAL A 60 -1.24 13.71 -8.57
N ALA A 61 -0.03 13.94 -8.06
CA ALA A 61 0.26 14.96 -7.05
C ALA A 61 0.07 16.40 -7.56
N ALA A 62 0.05 16.62 -8.87
CA ALA A 62 -0.32 17.90 -9.46
C ALA A 62 -1.79 18.27 -9.20
N HIS A 63 -2.65 17.29 -8.89
CA HIS A 63 -4.10 17.48 -8.72
C HIS A 63 -4.61 17.08 -7.33
N PHE A 64 -3.87 16.23 -6.63
CA PHE A 64 -4.24 15.67 -5.33
C PHE A 64 -3.14 15.87 -4.30
N ARG A 65 -3.50 15.80 -3.04
CA ARG A 65 -2.57 15.47 -1.96
C ARG A 65 -2.54 13.93 -1.85
N VAL A 66 -1.46 13.32 -2.34
CA VAL A 66 -1.34 11.86 -2.48
C VAL A 66 -0.65 11.28 -1.25
N ILE A 67 -1.33 10.41 -0.55
CA ILE A 67 -0.83 9.72 0.64
C ILE A 67 -0.51 8.28 0.24
N VAL A 68 0.75 7.91 0.29
CA VAL A 68 1.22 6.54 0.06
C VAL A 68 1.78 5.96 1.35
N PHE A 69 1.62 4.67 1.59
CA PHE A 69 2.09 4.05 2.82
C PHE A 69 2.55 2.60 2.63
N ASP A 70 3.33 2.13 3.58
CA ASP A 70 3.68 0.72 3.70
C ASP A 70 2.71 0.04 4.66
N LYS A 71 2.03 -1.00 4.21
CA LYS A 71 1.21 -1.82 5.11
C LYS A 71 2.10 -2.45 6.20
N ARG A 72 1.55 -2.72 7.38
CA ARG A 72 2.28 -3.46 8.42
C ARG A 72 2.93 -4.73 7.85
N GLY A 73 4.17 -4.96 8.22
CA GLY A 73 5.00 -6.06 7.71
C GLY A 73 5.72 -5.76 6.40
N ASN A 74 5.51 -4.58 5.78
CA ASN A 74 6.18 -4.16 4.55
C ASN A 74 7.07 -2.94 4.80
N GLY A 75 8.04 -2.76 3.92
CA GLY A 75 8.88 -1.58 3.82
C GLY A 75 9.45 -1.13 5.16
N LEU A 76 9.15 0.12 5.51
CA LEU A 76 9.58 0.76 6.76
C LEU A 76 8.55 0.66 7.90
N SER A 77 7.37 0.12 7.62
CA SER A 77 6.35 -0.11 8.65
C SER A 77 6.78 -1.21 9.60
N GLN A 78 6.14 -1.22 10.78
CA GLN A 78 6.39 -2.21 11.81
C GLN A 78 6.38 -3.63 11.26
N LYS A 79 7.40 -4.40 11.59
CA LYS A 79 7.49 -5.81 11.23
C LYS A 79 6.44 -6.62 11.97
N LEU A 80 5.94 -7.64 11.30
CA LEU A 80 5.00 -8.57 11.92
C LEU A 80 5.72 -9.41 12.97
N GLY A 81 5.03 -9.64 14.10
CA GLY A 81 5.41 -10.63 15.07
C GLY A 81 5.12 -12.06 14.57
N ASP A 82 4.92 -12.98 15.51
CA ASP A 82 4.69 -14.41 15.17
C ASP A 82 3.32 -14.70 14.56
N SER A 83 2.37 -13.79 14.69
CA SER A 83 1.02 -13.90 14.12
C SER A 83 0.83 -13.01 12.90
N ALA A 84 0.14 -13.53 11.89
CA ALA A 84 -0.30 -12.72 10.76
C ALA A 84 -1.39 -11.74 11.23
N PRO A 85 -1.38 -10.47 10.77
CA PRO A 85 -2.41 -9.51 11.10
C PRO A 85 -3.76 -9.94 10.51
N THR A 86 -4.83 -9.64 11.23
CA THR A 86 -6.18 -9.85 10.72
C THR A 86 -6.48 -8.92 9.56
N LEU A 87 -7.56 -9.20 8.84
CA LEU A 87 -8.00 -8.35 7.73
C LEU A 87 -8.39 -6.95 8.25
N GLU A 88 -9.04 -6.90 9.41
CA GLU A 88 -9.44 -5.67 10.07
C GLU A 88 -8.23 -4.83 10.47
N GLN A 89 -7.23 -5.45 11.07
CA GLN A 89 -5.98 -4.74 11.44
C GLN A 89 -5.28 -4.14 10.21
N ARG A 90 -5.29 -4.86 9.10
CA ARG A 90 -4.69 -4.38 7.84
C ARG A 90 -5.53 -3.27 7.18
N MET A 91 -6.84 -3.32 7.32
CA MET A 91 -7.75 -2.25 6.89
C MET A 91 -7.56 -1.00 7.75
N ASP A 92 -7.39 -1.16 9.07
CA ASP A 92 -7.15 -0.06 10.00
C ASP A 92 -5.84 0.71 9.70
N ASP A 93 -4.86 0.10 9.04
CA ASP A 93 -3.67 0.82 8.58
C ASP A 93 -4.04 2.01 7.69
N ILE A 94 -5.08 1.88 6.85
CA ILE A 94 -5.58 2.97 6.01
C ILE A 94 -6.09 4.11 6.89
N ARG A 95 -6.89 3.79 7.89
CA ARG A 95 -7.45 4.77 8.82
C ARG A 95 -6.35 5.49 9.61
N PHE A 96 -5.38 4.75 10.17
CA PHE A 96 -4.27 5.33 10.93
C PHE A 96 -3.45 6.32 10.11
N VAL A 97 -3.18 5.97 8.85
CA VAL A 97 -2.45 6.85 7.95
C VAL A 97 -3.27 8.09 7.58
N MET A 98 -4.56 7.95 7.34
CA MET A 98 -5.44 9.09 7.10
C MET A 98 -5.48 10.02 8.31
N ASP A 99 -5.64 9.47 9.52
CA ASP A 99 -5.68 10.25 10.76
C ASP A 99 -4.34 10.99 11.00
N ALA A 100 -3.21 10.31 10.78
CA ALA A 100 -1.88 10.91 10.94
C ALA A 100 -1.54 11.96 9.87
N ALA A 101 -2.19 11.89 8.71
CA ALA A 101 -2.05 12.85 7.63
C ALA A 101 -3.11 13.96 7.66
N ASP A 102 -3.90 14.08 8.72
CA ASP A 102 -5.02 15.01 8.84
C ASP A 102 -5.97 14.94 7.63
N SER A 103 -6.34 13.71 7.24
CA SER A 103 -7.22 13.41 6.11
C SER A 103 -8.57 12.91 6.61
N ASP A 104 -9.55 13.77 6.68
CA ASP A 104 -10.90 13.38 7.12
C ASP A 104 -11.60 12.51 6.10
N LYS A 105 -11.41 12.78 4.82
CA LYS A 105 -12.05 12.08 3.70
C LYS A 105 -11.15 12.05 2.49
N ALA A 106 -11.00 10.88 1.85
CA ALA A 106 -10.14 10.70 0.69
C ALA A 106 -10.77 9.84 -0.40
N SER A 107 -10.28 10.01 -1.63
CA SER A 107 -10.40 8.98 -2.64
C SER A 107 -9.41 7.87 -2.33
N ILE A 108 -9.83 6.61 -2.45
CA ILE A 108 -9.02 5.44 -2.12
C ILE A 108 -8.68 4.69 -3.40
N LEU A 109 -7.38 4.61 -3.72
CA LEU A 109 -6.87 3.82 -4.84
C LEU A 109 -6.27 2.51 -4.31
N GLY A 110 -6.97 1.41 -4.53
CA GLY A 110 -6.49 0.08 -4.16
C GLY A 110 -5.83 -0.63 -5.34
N ILE A 111 -4.56 -0.99 -5.18
CA ILE A 111 -3.76 -1.66 -6.21
C ILE A 111 -3.62 -3.15 -5.86
N SER A 112 -3.96 -4.04 -6.79
CA SER A 112 -3.80 -5.49 -6.63
C SER A 112 -4.47 -6.00 -5.34
N GLU A 113 -3.74 -6.62 -4.43
CA GLU A 113 -4.24 -7.08 -3.12
C GLU A 113 -4.73 -5.92 -2.24
N GLY A 114 -4.17 -4.72 -2.38
CA GLY A 114 -4.66 -3.53 -1.71
C GLY A 114 -6.09 -3.15 -2.08
N GLY A 115 -6.58 -3.58 -3.24
CA GLY A 115 -7.95 -3.35 -3.66
C GLY A 115 -8.99 -4.01 -2.76
N SER A 116 -8.72 -5.23 -2.27
CA SER A 116 -9.62 -5.91 -1.32
C SER A 116 -9.73 -5.15 0.01
N LEU A 117 -8.59 -4.64 0.50
CA LEU A 117 -8.56 -3.81 1.72
C LEU A 117 -9.29 -2.49 1.52
N SER A 118 -9.09 -1.86 0.36
CA SER A 118 -9.77 -0.60 -0.01
C SER A 118 -11.27 -0.77 -0.12
N ALA A 119 -11.74 -1.87 -0.70
CA ALA A 119 -13.17 -2.18 -0.78
C ALA A 119 -13.79 -2.39 0.60
N LEU A 120 -13.09 -3.12 1.49
CA LEU A 120 -13.52 -3.31 2.87
C LEU A 120 -13.54 -1.97 3.62
N PHE A 121 -12.50 -1.15 3.48
CA PHE A 121 -12.44 0.18 4.08
C PHE A 121 -13.60 1.05 3.64
N ALA A 122 -13.88 1.12 2.34
CA ALA A 122 -14.97 1.92 1.80
C ALA A 122 -16.35 1.45 2.29
N ALA A 123 -16.52 0.15 2.52
CA ALA A 123 -17.76 -0.41 3.06
C ALA A 123 -17.92 -0.11 4.56
N MET A 124 -16.81 -0.13 5.33
CA MET A 124 -16.84 0.09 6.78
C MET A 124 -16.82 1.58 7.16
N TYR A 125 -16.19 2.43 6.32
CA TYR A 125 -16.03 3.87 6.54
C TYR A 125 -16.50 4.67 5.31
N PRO A 126 -17.79 4.57 4.92
CA PRO A 126 -18.30 5.29 3.75
C PRO A 126 -18.20 6.81 3.88
N GLU A 127 -18.27 7.33 5.10
CA GLU A 127 -18.11 8.77 5.38
C GLU A 127 -16.67 9.26 5.15
N ARG A 128 -15.68 8.37 5.30
CA ARG A 128 -14.25 8.63 5.08
C ARG A 128 -13.82 8.40 3.63
N THR A 129 -14.69 7.83 2.78
CA THR A 129 -14.41 7.48 1.39
C THR A 129 -15.16 8.41 0.44
N GLU A 130 -14.41 9.21 -0.33
CA GLU A 130 -15.01 10.04 -1.39
C GLU A 130 -15.28 9.20 -2.64
N ARG A 131 -14.27 8.43 -3.08
CA ARG A 131 -14.33 7.53 -4.24
C ARG A 131 -13.49 6.29 -3.98
N LEU A 132 -13.88 5.19 -4.58
CA LEU A 132 -13.10 3.96 -4.59
C LEU A 132 -12.62 3.68 -6.02
N ILE A 133 -11.30 3.55 -6.20
CA ILE A 133 -10.66 3.21 -7.46
C ILE A 133 -9.93 1.89 -7.27
N LEU A 134 -10.21 0.91 -8.12
CA LEU A 134 -9.63 -0.42 -8.04
C LEU A 134 -8.79 -0.69 -9.30
N PHE A 135 -7.49 -0.87 -9.13
CA PHE A 135 -6.57 -1.13 -10.22
C PHE A 135 -5.94 -2.54 -10.08
N GLY A 136 -6.25 -3.41 -11.06
CA GLY A 136 -5.77 -4.80 -11.04
C GLY A 136 -6.17 -5.57 -9.77
N ALA A 137 -7.26 -5.15 -9.13
CA ALA A 137 -7.73 -5.70 -7.87
C ALA A 137 -8.51 -7.01 -8.07
N PHE A 138 -8.57 -7.80 -7.03
CA PHE A 138 -9.34 -9.04 -7.01
C PHE A 138 -10.04 -9.20 -5.66
N ALA A 139 -11.29 -9.65 -5.67
CA ALA A 139 -12.04 -9.92 -4.45
C ALA A 139 -11.65 -11.28 -3.83
N HIS A 140 -11.16 -12.20 -4.64
CA HIS A 140 -10.83 -13.55 -4.25
C HIS A 140 -9.64 -14.06 -5.06
N THR A 141 -8.66 -14.67 -4.42
CA THR A 141 -7.53 -15.30 -5.09
C THR A 141 -7.66 -16.81 -5.02
N PRO A 142 -8.10 -17.46 -6.10
CA PRO A 142 -8.21 -18.92 -6.14
C PRO A 142 -6.85 -19.56 -5.82
N GLY A 143 -6.84 -20.45 -4.85
CA GLY A 143 -5.63 -21.19 -4.45
C GLY A 143 -4.84 -20.62 -3.28
N LEU A 144 -5.00 -19.34 -2.90
CA LEU A 144 -4.42 -18.84 -1.63
C LEU A 144 -5.09 -19.47 -0.40
N GLU A 145 -6.33 -19.87 -0.49
CA GLU A 145 -7.04 -20.66 0.55
C GLU A 145 -6.29 -21.96 0.85
N LYS A 146 -5.73 -22.60 -0.17
CA LYS A 146 -4.93 -23.81 0.00
C LYS A 146 -3.66 -23.57 0.80
N LEU A 147 -3.11 -22.34 0.75
CA LEU A 147 -1.92 -21.95 1.53
C LEU A 147 -2.23 -21.75 3.01
N ASN A 148 -3.47 -21.39 3.36
CA ASN A 148 -3.91 -21.29 4.75
C ASN A 148 -4.21 -22.66 5.40
N ARG A 149 -4.27 -23.73 4.59
CA ARG A 149 -4.50 -25.09 5.07
C ARG A 149 -3.26 -25.71 5.74
N TYR A 150 -2.08 -25.10 5.59
CA TYR A 150 -0.84 -25.58 6.20
C TYR A 150 -0.51 -24.78 7.46
N PRO A 151 -0.69 -25.35 8.67
CA PRO A 151 -0.37 -24.67 9.91
C PRO A 151 1.15 -24.57 10.15
N GLY A 152 1.58 -23.52 10.84
CA GLY A 152 2.91 -23.37 11.42
C GLY A 152 4.05 -23.23 10.40
N PHE A 153 5.14 -23.95 10.66
CA PHE A 153 6.41 -23.92 9.91
C PHE A 153 6.23 -24.28 8.42
N ILE A 154 5.44 -25.30 8.10
CA ILE A 154 5.18 -25.74 6.71
C ILE A 154 4.46 -24.64 5.92
N GLY A 155 3.47 -23.99 6.55
CA GLY A 155 2.75 -22.87 5.92
C GLY A 155 3.69 -21.70 5.60
N ARG A 156 4.62 -21.36 6.48
CA ARG A 156 5.64 -20.32 6.23
C ARG A 156 6.55 -20.70 5.06
N PHE A 157 7.02 -21.92 5.00
CA PHE A 157 7.90 -22.39 3.93
C PHE A 157 7.20 -22.41 2.56
N VAL A 158 5.94 -22.88 2.52
CA VAL A 158 5.13 -22.89 1.28
C VAL A 158 4.81 -21.47 0.81
N LYS A 159 4.42 -20.57 1.74
CA LYS A 159 4.18 -19.14 1.43
C LYS A 159 5.46 -18.47 0.91
N GLN A 160 6.60 -18.69 1.54
CA GLN A 160 7.88 -18.13 1.12
C GLN A 160 8.28 -18.63 -0.28
N ARG A 161 8.07 -19.91 -0.56
CA ARG A 161 8.38 -20.51 -1.86
C ARG A 161 7.45 -20.01 -2.96
N ALA A 162 6.15 -19.81 -2.67
CA ALA A 162 5.19 -19.21 -3.57
C ALA A 162 5.53 -17.75 -3.86
N MET A 163 5.91 -16.99 -2.82
CA MET A 163 6.37 -15.61 -2.94
C MET A 163 7.63 -15.51 -3.80
N ASN A 164 8.64 -16.33 -3.54
CA ASN A 164 9.88 -16.36 -4.32
C ASN A 164 9.62 -16.70 -5.80
N LYS A 165 8.65 -17.59 -6.06
CA LYS A 165 8.23 -17.91 -7.42
C LYS A 165 7.55 -16.73 -8.11
N ALA A 166 6.68 -16.03 -7.39
CA ALA A 166 6.02 -14.82 -7.89
C ALA A 166 7.04 -13.71 -8.19
N VAL A 167 7.98 -13.45 -7.27
CA VAL A 167 9.08 -12.48 -7.45
C VAL A 167 9.95 -12.85 -8.65
N LYS A 168 10.33 -14.13 -8.81
CA LYS A 168 11.06 -14.60 -10.00
C LYS A 168 10.29 -14.39 -11.29
N SER A 169 8.98 -14.62 -11.29
CA SER A 169 8.12 -14.39 -12.45
C SER A 169 8.08 -12.91 -12.82
N VAL A 170 7.94 -12.03 -11.83
CA VAL A 170 7.96 -10.58 -12.04
C VAL A 170 9.31 -10.13 -12.58
N ARG A 171 10.43 -10.56 -12.00
CA ARG A 171 11.78 -10.26 -12.52
C ARG A 171 11.97 -10.72 -13.94
N LYS A 172 11.51 -11.92 -14.29
CA LYS A 172 11.60 -12.46 -15.65
C LYS A 172 10.79 -11.65 -16.66
N THR A 173 9.68 -11.04 -16.24
CA THR A 173 8.79 -10.27 -17.12
C THR A 173 9.26 -8.83 -17.29
N TRP A 174 9.89 -8.25 -16.26
CA TRP A 174 10.22 -6.80 -16.20
C TRP A 174 11.72 -6.53 -16.26
N GLY A 175 12.58 -7.58 -16.33
CA GLY A 175 14.03 -7.46 -16.34
C GLY A 175 14.62 -7.25 -14.94
N ASP A 176 15.88 -7.63 -14.80
CA ASP A 176 16.70 -7.21 -13.65
C ASP A 176 17.14 -5.78 -13.96
N GLY A 177 16.38 -4.78 -13.51
CA GLY A 177 16.73 -3.36 -13.63
C GLY A 177 17.87 -2.96 -12.73
#